data_c5d44d93ee65b19436fd9e056af664e2
#
_entry.id   c5d44d93ee65b19436fd9e056af664e2
#
_cell.length_a   1.000
_cell.length_b   1.000
_cell.length_c   1.000
_cell.angle_alpha   90.00
_cell.angle_beta   90.00
_cell.angle_gamma   90.00
#
_symmetry.space_group_name_H-M   'P 1'
#
loop_
_entity.id
_entity.type
_entity.pdbx_description
1 polymer ?
#
loop_
_entity_poly.entity_id
_entity_poly.type
_entity_poly.pdbx_seq_one_letter_code
_entity_poly.pdbx_strand_id
1 'polypeptide(L)'
;MGKIDRDFIYRENYSAIYWTLSYLIIKQFPIQYQFEISHLINLFFSLGAIIGIGKLSSELFNKKIGKIIFIILFFYPIFFGHMAINSKDTILAFSHIWITCLLFKYLKKQNLGEKTNKYIFYLAILASMATGIQLVFLGALIPTILFILIDIYFLKKIITKKFSNKKFLFDIIKCFIIFYILLIIFWIDAHQNILISPFNILMGTISDYPTGYPFNLINGDYYISNEVPKYYLLLSIFFKSPEYILICYFLFLIFFLKSKNFFKEKFILFGYKISLIVTILVFPNIILLFIPYPIYDGLRLFLWSLPYYCVIPGLVIYYLIENYKYKIIKIISLILSFFIFYFMFNFFSITPYQYTYLNLFNGQKEIRYKKFENDYWGSSINELIKNSKLDKNKTIKFAFCGLNQVNIKNKLRKNGYINFEFVYPDQSDYMIMNNRVTHVSGELTSSSTSKSIKLINCFDAYNGKDIFKVERNGVLLSVMRKITEQNN
;
A
#
# COMPACT_ATOMS: atom_id res chain seq x y z
N MET A 1 13.67 4.35 28.99
CA MET A 1 12.65 5.07 28.19
C MET A 1 13.26 5.32 26.85
N GLY A 2 12.92 4.55 25.83
CA GLY A 2 13.30 4.88 24.47
C GLY A 2 12.65 6.22 24.14
N LYS A 3 13.46 7.24 23.89
CA LYS A 3 13.00 8.44 23.20
C LYS A 3 12.35 7.94 21.92
N ILE A 4 11.02 8.01 21.83
CA ILE A 4 10.36 7.99 20.54
C ILE A 4 11.04 9.13 19.80
N ASP A 5 11.77 8.78 18.75
CA ASP A 5 12.63 9.71 18.05
C ASP A 5 11.75 10.89 17.67
N ARG A 6 11.95 12.04 18.27
CA ARG A 6 11.17 13.26 17.97
C ARG A 6 11.20 13.52 16.47
N ASP A 7 12.30 13.19 15.81
CA ASP A 7 12.48 13.33 14.37
C ASP A 7 11.52 12.47 13.54
N PHE A 8 10.95 11.40 14.10
CA PHE A 8 9.94 10.59 13.40
C PHE A 8 8.52 11.17 13.53
N ILE A 9 8.22 11.83 14.66
CA ILE A 9 6.91 12.45 14.93
C ILE A 9 6.86 13.88 14.36
N TYR A 10 7.99 14.57 14.31
CA TYR A 10 8.13 15.99 13.96
C TYR A 10 8.78 16.20 12.60
N ARG A 11 8.58 15.34 11.63
CA ARG A 11 8.84 15.73 10.25
C ARG A 11 7.80 16.78 9.87
N GLU A 12 8.27 17.94 9.45
CA GLU A 12 7.52 19.16 9.08
C GLU A 12 6.25 18.90 8.24
N ASN A 13 6.19 17.74 7.56
CA ASN A 13 5.19 17.37 6.58
C ASN A 13 4.02 16.54 7.12
N TYR A 14 3.88 16.34 8.45
CA TYR A 14 2.85 15.45 8.99
C TYR A 14 2.10 16.03 10.16
N SER A 15 0.75 16.04 10.11
CA SER A 15 -0.07 16.24 11.29
C SER A 15 -0.10 14.97 12.14
N ALA A 16 0.17 15.11 13.43
CA ALA A 16 0.34 13.97 14.34
C ALA A 16 -0.96 13.31 14.82
N ILE A 17 -2.14 13.64 14.24
CA ILE A 17 -3.45 13.17 14.73
C ILE A 17 -3.52 11.64 14.91
N TYR A 18 -3.17 10.86 13.89
CA TYR A 18 -3.18 9.40 13.99
C TYR A 18 -2.15 8.88 15.01
N TRP A 19 -0.95 9.42 14.96
CA TRP A 19 0.15 9.01 15.82
C TRP A 19 -0.13 9.33 17.29
N THR A 20 -0.72 10.50 17.57
CA THR A 20 -1.12 10.91 18.92
C THR A 20 -2.20 9.98 19.47
N LEU A 21 -3.26 9.71 18.69
CA LEU A 21 -4.33 8.80 19.12
C LEU A 21 -3.80 7.38 19.35
N SER A 22 -2.96 6.88 18.45
CA SER A 22 -2.34 5.57 18.60
C SER A 22 -1.43 5.50 19.83
N TYR A 23 -0.62 6.53 20.06
CA TYR A 23 0.26 6.61 21.24
C TYR A 23 -0.53 6.63 22.54
N LEU A 24 -1.65 7.37 22.61
CA LEU A 24 -2.51 7.39 23.80
C LEU A 24 -3.04 6.01 24.16
N ILE A 25 -3.28 5.15 23.19
CA ILE A 25 -3.67 3.76 23.40
C ILE A 25 -2.45 2.93 23.83
N ILE A 26 -1.38 2.99 23.05
CA ILE A 26 -0.17 2.16 23.22
C ILE A 26 0.45 2.36 24.60
N LYS A 27 0.52 3.59 25.10
CA LYS A 27 1.12 3.91 26.41
C LYS A 27 0.37 3.33 27.61
N GLN A 28 -0.87 2.84 27.45
CA GLN A 28 -1.61 2.16 28.51
C GLN A 28 -1.09 0.74 28.78
N PHE A 29 -0.27 0.21 27.89
CA PHE A 29 0.26 -1.16 27.97
C PHE A 29 1.72 -1.17 28.43
N PRO A 30 2.18 -2.26 29.07
CA PRO A 30 3.58 -2.43 29.44
C PRO A 30 4.50 -2.30 28.23
N ILE A 31 5.71 -1.72 28.43
CA ILE A 31 6.68 -1.42 27.36
C ILE A 31 6.95 -2.63 26.45
N GLN A 32 7.02 -3.81 27.03
CA GLN A 32 7.30 -5.06 26.30
C GLN A 32 6.23 -5.42 25.24
N TYR A 33 4.98 -4.93 25.38
CA TYR A 33 3.86 -5.19 24.46
C TYR A 33 3.51 -4.01 23.57
N GLN A 34 4.13 -2.85 23.73
CA GLN A 34 3.76 -1.63 22.99
C GLN A 34 3.92 -1.79 21.47
N PHE A 35 4.91 -2.55 21.05
CA PHE A 35 5.14 -2.85 19.64
C PHE A 35 4.02 -3.74 19.07
N GLU A 36 3.64 -4.78 19.77
CA GLU A 36 2.56 -5.70 19.41
C GLU A 36 1.20 -4.96 19.37
N ILE A 37 0.95 -4.07 20.34
CA ILE A 37 -0.27 -3.24 20.34
C ILE A 37 -0.30 -2.28 19.12
N SER A 38 0.83 -1.71 18.75
CA SER A 38 0.91 -0.90 17.52
C SER A 38 0.52 -1.71 16.27
N HIS A 39 1.01 -2.94 16.16
CA HIS A 39 0.64 -3.86 15.08
C HIS A 39 -0.85 -4.23 15.11
N LEU A 40 -1.41 -4.42 16.29
CA LEU A 40 -2.84 -4.72 16.47
C LEU A 40 -3.72 -3.53 16.03
N ILE A 41 -3.32 -2.30 16.34
CA ILE A 41 -4.02 -1.09 15.86
C ILE A 41 -4.01 -1.04 14.32
N ASN A 42 -2.86 -1.28 13.70
CA ASN A 42 -2.76 -1.30 12.24
C ASN A 42 -3.63 -2.41 11.63
N LEU A 43 -3.63 -3.59 12.22
CA LEU A 43 -4.48 -4.71 11.81
C LEU A 43 -5.98 -4.36 11.90
N PHE A 44 -6.39 -3.67 12.96
CA PHE A 44 -7.77 -3.20 13.14
C PHE A 44 -8.21 -2.27 12.00
N PHE A 45 -7.41 -1.26 11.64
CA PHE A 45 -7.70 -0.39 10.52
C PHE A 45 -7.72 -1.13 9.19
N SER A 46 -6.81 -2.07 8.99
CA SER A 46 -6.74 -2.87 7.77
C SER A 46 -7.97 -3.78 7.60
N LEU A 47 -8.41 -4.44 8.68
CA LEU A 47 -9.67 -5.19 8.69
C LEU A 47 -10.87 -4.26 8.45
N GLY A 48 -10.84 -3.07 9.03
CA GLY A 48 -11.82 -2.03 8.76
C GLY A 48 -11.90 -1.62 7.28
N ALA A 49 -10.76 -1.60 6.56
CA ALA A 49 -10.72 -1.36 5.12
C ALA A 49 -11.38 -2.51 4.34
N ILE A 50 -11.09 -3.76 4.71
CA ILE A 50 -11.69 -4.96 4.08
C ILE A 50 -13.20 -4.99 4.30
N ILE A 51 -13.66 -4.70 5.52
CA ILE A 51 -15.10 -4.57 5.84
C ILE A 51 -15.72 -3.44 5.04
N GLY A 52 -15.01 -2.31 4.93
CA GLY A 52 -15.45 -1.11 4.23
C GLY A 52 -15.73 -1.38 2.75
N ILE A 53 -14.80 -2.02 2.03
CA ILE A 53 -14.99 -2.33 0.60
C ILE A 53 -16.09 -3.38 0.39
N GLY A 54 -16.19 -4.37 1.26
CA GLY A 54 -17.29 -5.34 1.24
C GLY A 54 -18.65 -4.65 1.43
N LYS A 55 -18.75 -3.67 2.33
CA LYS A 55 -19.94 -2.88 2.57
C LYS A 55 -20.26 -1.95 1.39
N LEU A 56 -19.28 -1.22 0.88
CA LEU A 56 -19.43 -0.36 -0.30
C LEU A 56 -19.95 -1.16 -1.48
N SER A 57 -19.33 -2.31 -1.76
CA SER A 57 -19.72 -3.18 -2.87
C SER A 57 -21.09 -3.82 -2.66
N SER A 58 -21.49 -4.10 -1.40
CA SER A 58 -22.84 -4.56 -1.08
C SER A 58 -23.89 -3.48 -1.33
N GLU A 59 -23.59 -2.23 -1.09
CA GLU A 59 -24.47 -1.09 -1.35
C GLU A 59 -24.53 -0.73 -2.85
N LEU A 60 -23.41 -0.84 -3.55
CA LEU A 60 -23.36 -0.60 -4.99
C LEU A 60 -24.04 -1.71 -5.81
N PHE A 61 -23.85 -2.97 -5.44
CA PHE A 61 -24.32 -4.12 -6.19
C PHE A 61 -25.26 -4.98 -5.35
N ASN A 62 -24.74 -5.95 -4.61
CA ASN A 62 -25.51 -6.78 -3.67
C ASN A 62 -24.61 -7.41 -2.59
N LYS A 63 -25.24 -8.01 -1.56
CA LYS A 63 -24.55 -8.66 -0.42
C LYS A 63 -23.63 -9.83 -0.84
N LYS A 64 -23.98 -10.61 -1.88
CA LYS A 64 -23.14 -11.72 -2.36
C LYS A 64 -21.82 -11.20 -2.91
N ILE A 65 -21.86 -10.15 -3.76
CA ILE A 65 -20.68 -9.51 -4.31
C ILE A 65 -19.81 -8.91 -3.22
N GLY A 66 -20.42 -8.22 -2.24
CA GLY A 66 -19.67 -7.67 -1.11
C GLY A 66 -18.90 -8.73 -0.32
N LYS A 67 -19.50 -9.93 -0.10
CA LYS A 67 -18.81 -11.06 0.56
C LYS A 67 -17.66 -11.61 -0.28
N ILE A 68 -17.84 -11.73 -1.60
CA ILE A 68 -16.79 -12.20 -2.51
C ILE A 68 -15.60 -11.23 -2.48
N ILE A 69 -15.86 -9.93 -2.60
CA ILE A 69 -14.81 -8.90 -2.60
C ILE A 69 -14.09 -8.85 -1.25
N PHE A 70 -14.81 -9.00 -0.14
CA PHE A 70 -14.21 -9.13 1.19
C PHE A 70 -13.16 -10.27 1.22
N ILE A 71 -13.50 -11.46 0.70
CA ILE A 71 -12.59 -12.61 0.67
C ILE A 71 -11.41 -12.33 -0.26
N ILE A 72 -11.65 -11.78 -1.45
CA ILE A 72 -10.57 -11.46 -2.41
C ILE A 72 -9.56 -10.50 -1.80
N LEU A 73 -10.01 -9.40 -1.18
CA LEU A 73 -9.10 -8.43 -0.58
C LEU A 73 -8.38 -9.00 0.65
N PHE A 74 -9.09 -9.80 1.48
CA PHE A 74 -8.47 -10.45 2.65
C PHE A 74 -7.27 -11.32 2.24
N PHE A 75 -7.38 -12.07 1.14
CA PHE A 75 -6.28 -12.88 0.61
C PHE A 75 -5.44 -12.16 -0.45
N TYR A 76 -5.62 -10.85 -0.67
CA TYR A 76 -4.74 -10.14 -1.61
C TYR A 76 -3.34 -10.00 -0.99
N PRO A 77 -2.28 -10.63 -1.56
CA PRO A 77 -1.06 -10.90 -0.79
C PRO A 77 -0.34 -9.62 -0.34
N ILE A 78 -0.28 -8.60 -1.19
CA ILE A 78 0.35 -7.34 -0.83
C ILE A 78 -0.45 -6.63 0.26
N PHE A 79 -1.78 -6.57 0.16
CA PHE A 79 -2.60 -5.95 1.19
C PHE A 79 -2.49 -6.72 2.51
N PHE A 80 -2.62 -8.06 2.47
CA PHE A 80 -2.49 -8.93 3.64
C PHE A 80 -1.14 -8.75 4.34
N GLY A 81 -0.04 -8.78 3.58
CA GLY A 81 1.30 -8.64 4.13
C GLY A 81 1.58 -7.27 4.78
N HIS A 82 0.81 -6.25 4.42
CA HIS A 82 0.91 -4.93 5.03
C HIS A 82 -0.02 -4.70 6.22
N MET A 83 -1.04 -5.55 6.44
CA MET A 83 -2.12 -5.28 7.40
C MET A 83 -1.64 -4.95 8.80
N ALA A 84 -0.66 -5.66 9.34
CA ALA A 84 -0.18 -5.44 10.70
C ALA A 84 1.01 -4.46 10.76
N ILE A 85 1.85 -4.42 9.73
CA ILE A 85 3.15 -3.74 9.79
C ILE A 85 3.16 -2.34 9.18
N ASN A 86 2.18 -1.99 8.35
CA ASN A 86 2.13 -0.71 7.66
C ASN A 86 1.17 0.27 8.33
N SER A 87 1.71 1.13 9.17
CA SER A 87 0.94 2.14 9.91
C SER A 87 0.60 3.40 9.11
N LYS A 88 0.87 3.44 7.81
CA LYS A 88 0.54 4.56 6.93
C LYS A 88 -0.46 4.15 5.86
N ASP A 89 -0.02 3.36 4.89
CA ASP A 89 -0.75 3.17 3.63
C ASP A 89 -2.03 2.35 3.82
N THR A 90 -2.09 1.44 4.81
CA THR A 90 -3.33 0.71 5.15
C THR A 90 -4.38 1.61 5.78
N ILE A 91 -3.96 2.63 6.54
CA ILE A 91 -4.87 3.61 7.13
C ILE A 91 -5.42 4.57 6.07
N LEU A 92 -4.60 4.91 5.08
CA LEU A 92 -5.06 5.66 3.90
C LEU A 92 -6.12 4.85 3.14
N ALA A 93 -5.90 3.54 2.94
CA ALA A 93 -6.88 2.65 2.32
C ALA A 93 -8.20 2.60 3.11
N PHE A 94 -8.12 2.42 4.43
CA PHE A 94 -9.29 2.50 5.32
C PHE A 94 -10.05 3.81 5.14
N SER A 95 -9.36 4.93 5.26
CA SER A 95 -9.98 6.26 5.20
C SER A 95 -10.61 6.52 3.83
N HIS A 96 -9.94 6.18 2.73
CA HIS A 96 -10.45 6.38 1.38
C HIS A 96 -11.76 5.62 1.14
N ILE A 97 -11.81 4.34 1.54
CA ILE A 97 -13.00 3.50 1.38
C ILE A 97 -14.16 4.04 2.20
N TRP A 98 -13.92 4.37 3.48
CA TRP A 98 -14.99 4.86 4.35
C TRP A 98 -15.45 6.26 3.98
N ILE A 99 -14.56 7.14 3.49
CA ILE A 99 -14.95 8.44 2.91
C ILE A 99 -15.87 8.20 1.72
N THR A 100 -15.51 7.31 0.80
CA THR A 100 -16.36 6.97 -0.35
C THR A 100 -17.72 6.43 0.11
N CYS A 101 -17.76 5.49 1.06
CA CYS A 101 -19.01 4.98 1.63
C CYS A 101 -19.88 6.09 2.24
N LEU A 102 -19.26 6.96 3.02
CA LEU A 102 -19.97 8.05 3.72
C LEU A 102 -20.49 9.10 2.76
N LEU A 103 -19.76 9.42 1.68
CA LEU A 103 -20.22 10.32 0.63
C LEU A 103 -21.49 9.78 -0.05
N PHE A 104 -21.52 8.50 -0.43
CA PHE A 104 -22.72 7.89 -0.99
C PHE A 104 -23.91 7.90 0.00
N LYS A 105 -23.66 7.62 1.27
CA LYS A 105 -24.69 7.71 2.30
C LYS A 105 -25.18 9.13 2.52
N TYR A 106 -24.28 10.10 2.52
CA TYR A 106 -24.59 11.50 2.59
C TYR A 106 -25.54 11.91 1.44
N LEU A 107 -25.17 11.60 0.20
CA LEU A 107 -25.99 11.91 -0.99
C LEU A 107 -27.37 11.25 -0.90
N LYS A 108 -27.43 9.96 -0.52
CA LYS A 108 -28.70 9.25 -0.35
C LYS A 108 -29.59 9.90 0.70
N LYS A 109 -29.04 10.30 1.85
CA LYS A 109 -29.79 10.95 2.93
C LYS A 109 -30.25 12.35 2.55
N GLN A 110 -29.42 13.12 1.86
CA GLN A 110 -29.81 14.43 1.37
C GLN A 110 -30.93 14.34 0.33
N ASN A 111 -30.90 13.35 -0.56
CA ASN A 111 -31.96 13.07 -1.53
C ASN A 111 -33.32 12.74 -0.86
N LEU A 112 -33.29 12.24 0.36
CA LEU A 112 -34.50 11.95 1.15
C LEU A 112 -34.92 13.14 2.02
N GLY A 113 -34.15 14.25 2.05
CA GLY A 113 -34.41 15.39 2.92
C GLY A 113 -34.03 15.16 4.39
N GLU A 114 -33.28 14.08 4.68
CA GLU A 114 -32.89 13.70 6.04
C GLU A 114 -31.67 14.50 6.55
N LYS A 115 -31.45 14.42 7.90
CA LYS A 115 -30.30 15.07 8.54
C LYS A 115 -28.97 14.41 8.09
N THR A 116 -27.99 15.24 7.70
CA THR A 116 -26.69 14.82 7.13
C THR A 116 -25.49 15.12 8.02
N ASN A 117 -25.64 15.88 9.11
CA ASN A 117 -24.56 16.40 9.95
C ASN A 117 -23.57 15.33 10.42
N LYS A 118 -24.04 14.15 10.82
CA LYS A 118 -23.15 13.07 11.25
C LYS A 118 -22.18 12.60 10.16
N TYR A 119 -22.63 12.58 8.91
CA TYR A 119 -21.78 12.17 7.78
C TYR A 119 -20.69 13.21 7.51
N ILE A 120 -21.03 14.49 7.61
CA ILE A 120 -20.08 15.60 7.46
C ILE A 120 -18.99 15.51 8.52
N PHE A 121 -19.36 15.26 9.77
CA PHE A 121 -18.41 15.10 10.88
C PHE A 121 -17.46 13.90 10.67
N TYR A 122 -18.00 12.73 10.33
CA TYR A 122 -17.17 11.55 10.07
C TYR A 122 -16.28 11.71 8.83
N LEU A 123 -16.75 12.36 7.77
CA LEU A 123 -15.96 12.69 6.59
C LEU A 123 -14.76 13.56 6.96
N ALA A 124 -15.00 14.62 7.76
CA ALA A 124 -13.95 15.52 8.20
C ALA A 124 -12.88 14.80 9.06
N ILE A 125 -13.31 13.94 10.02
CA ILE A 125 -12.37 13.16 10.86
C ILE A 125 -11.50 12.23 10.00
N LEU A 126 -12.10 11.45 9.10
CA LEU A 126 -11.35 10.52 8.27
C LEU A 126 -10.41 11.24 7.31
N ALA A 127 -10.86 12.35 6.72
CA ALA A 127 -10.04 13.16 5.85
C ALA A 127 -8.85 13.79 6.60
N SER A 128 -9.08 14.37 7.79
CA SER A 128 -8.00 14.97 8.59
C SER A 128 -6.98 13.93 9.08
N MET A 129 -7.44 12.76 9.52
CA MET A 129 -6.58 11.66 9.95
C MET A 129 -5.67 11.18 8.80
N ALA A 130 -6.24 10.92 7.64
CA ALA A 130 -5.48 10.42 6.49
C ALA A 130 -4.55 11.48 5.88
N THR A 131 -5.02 12.73 5.76
CA THR A 131 -4.19 13.86 5.30
C THR A 131 -3.04 14.12 6.27
N GLY A 132 -3.29 13.99 7.58
CA GLY A 132 -2.26 14.10 8.60
C GLY A 132 -1.18 13.03 8.51
N ILE A 133 -1.51 11.82 8.03
CA ILE A 133 -0.53 10.76 7.76
C ILE A 133 0.26 11.05 6.48
N GLN A 134 -0.42 11.55 5.44
CA GLN A 134 0.20 11.86 4.16
C GLN A 134 -0.62 12.90 3.39
N LEU A 135 -0.05 14.10 3.20
CA LEU A 135 -0.72 15.22 2.53
C LEU A 135 -1.22 14.87 1.12
N VAL A 136 -0.46 14.05 0.39
CA VAL A 136 -0.81 13.60 -0.97
C VAL A 136 -2.12 12.79 -1.01
N PHE A 137 -2.64 12.36 0.16
CA PHE A 137 -3.93 11.68 0.26
C PHE A 137 -5.10 12.52 -0.28
N LEU A 138 -5.03 13.84 -0.16
CA LEU A 138 -6.04 14.74 -0.78
C LEU A 138 -6.14 14.51 -2.29
N GLY A 139 -5.00 14.24 -2.95
CA GLY A 139 -4.96 13.87 -4.36
C GLY A 139 -5.69 12.55 -4.64
N ALA A 140 -5.59 11.57 -3.75
CA ALA A 140 -6.29 10.29 -3.91
C ALA A 140 -7.81 10.42 -3.84
N LEU A 141 -8.36 11.45 -3.20
CA LEU A 141 -9.80 11.71 -3.13
C LEU A 141 -10.35 12.38 -4.39
N ILE A 142 -9.50 13.01 -5.20
CA ILE A 142 -9.91 13.77 -6.39
C ILE A 142 -10.84 12.94 -7.32
N PRO A 143 -10.51 11.70 -7.72
CA PRO A 143 -11.37 10.95 -8.65
C PRO A 143 -12.78 10.72 -8.10
N THR A 144 -12.91 10.42 -6.83
CA THR A 144 -14.22 10.22 -6.18
C THR A 144 -15.00 11.51 -6.09
N ILE A 145 -14.35 12.61 -5.70
CA ILE A 145 -15.00 13.93 -5.56
C ILE A 145 -15.42 14.45 -6.93
N LEU A 146 -14.53 14.42 -7.93
CA LEU A 146 -14.85 14.86 -9.29
C LEU A 146 -15.99 14.04 -9.89
N PHE A 147 -16.01 12.73 -9.71
CA PHE A 147 -17.07 11.87 -10.19
C PHE A 147 -18.43 12.27 -9.60
N ILE A 148 -18.49 12.55 -8.29
CA ILE A 148 -19.69 13.00 -7.62
C ILE A 148 -20.12 14.40 -8.10
N LEU A 149 -19.18 15.32 -8.27
CA LEU A 149 -19.49 16.66 -8.78
C LEU A 149 -20.03 16.60 -10.21
N ILE A 150 -19.44 15.77 -11.08
CA ILE A 150 -19.94 15.53 -12.44
C ILE A 150 -21.38 14.97 -12.39
N ASP A 151 -21.68 14.07 -11.45
CA ASP A 151 -23.05 13.58 -11.28
C ASP A 151 -24.01 14.67 -10.84
N ILE A 152 -23.63 15.47 -9.83
CA ILE A 152 -24.51 16.51 -9.27
C ILE A 152 -24.85 17.57 -10.32
N TYR A 153 -23.89 18.01 -11.10
CA TYR A 153 -24.09 19.13 -12.03
C TYR A 153 -24.52 18.70 -13.42
N PHE A 154 -24.05 17.55 -13.91
CA PHE A 154 -24.22 17.12 -15.31
C PHE A 154 -25.07 15.86 -15.49
N LEU A 155 -24.65 14.72 -14.87
CA LEU A 155 -25.28 13.44 -15.16
C LEU A 155 -26.62 13.23 -14.45
N LYS A 156 -26.78 13.78 -13.26
CA LYS A 156 -28.01 13.71 -12.43
C LYS A 156 -28.55 12.28 -12.28
N LYS A 157 -27.65 11.28 -12.08
CA LYS A 157 -28.02 9.87 -11.98
C LYS A 157 -28.38 9.46 -10.56
N ILE A 158 -27.68 10.01 -9.56
CA ILE A 158 -27.91 9.68 -8.14
C ILE A 158 -28.83 10.71 -7.50
N ILE A 159 -28.75 11.99 -7.90
CA ILE A 159 -29.50 13.07 -7.28
C ILE A 159 -30.96 13.09 -7.73
N THR A 160 -31.86 13.47 -6.79
CA THR A 160 -33.29 13.62 -7.01
C THR A 160 -33.70 15.09 -6.96
N LYS A 161 -34.97 15.40 -7.31
CA LYS A 161 -35.53 16.78 -7.21
C LYS A 161 -35.47 17.36 -5.79
N LYS A 162 -35.34 16.51 -4.75
CA LYS A 162 -35.23 16.95 -3.34
C LYS A 162 -33.79 17.33 -2.95
N PHE A 163 -32.79 17.06 -3.81
CA PHE A 163 -31.40 17.41 -3.54
C PHE A 163 -31.22 18.93 -3.61
N SER A 164 -30.59 19.51 -2.60
CA SER A 164 -30.31 20.93 -2.53
C SER A 164 -28.83 21.24 -2.73
N ASN A 165 -28.51 21.86 -3.87
CA ASN A 165 -27.13 22.30 -4.17
C ASN A 165 -26.63 23.33 -3.14
N LYS A 166 -27.50 24.22 -2.66
CA LYS A 166 -27.13 25.20 -1.63
C LYS A 166 -26.77 24.54 -0.30
N LYS A 167 -27.55 23.53 0.13
CA LYS A 167 -27.22 22.74 1.32
C LYS A 167 -25.93 21.96 1.13
N PHE A 168 -25.71 21.35 -0.04
CA PHE A 168 -24.50 20.62 -0.37
C PHE A 168 -23.25 21.50 -0.25
N LEU A 169 -23.28 22.70 -0.84
CA LEU A 169 -22.17 23.65 -0.75
C LEU A 169 -21.90 24.05 0.72
N PHE A 170 -22.93 24.35 1.47
CA PHE A 170 -22.79 24.69 2.89
C PHE A 170 -22.25 23.53 3.73
N ASP A 171 -22.66 22.31 3.43
CA ASP A 171 -22.17 21.10 4.08
C ASP A 171 -20.70 20.81 3.73
N ILE A 172 -20.23 21.10 2.50
CA ILE A 172 -18.81 21.05 2.11
C ILE A 172 -17.99 22.05 2.93
N ILE A 173 -18.45 23.29 3.06
CA ILE A 173 -17.76 24.32 3.85
C ILE A 173 -17.65 23.88 5.32
N LYS A 174 -18.72 23.35 5.92
CA LYS A 174 -18.67 22.79 7.28
C LYS A 174 -17.68 21.65 7.40
N CYS A 175 -17.69 20.72 6.43
CA CYS A 175 -16.75 19.60 6.41
C CYS A 175 -15.30 20.10 6.36
N PHE A 176 -15.02 21.08 5.50
CA PHE A 176 -13.70 21.68 5.37
C PHE A 176 -13.26 22.39 6.65
N ILE A 177 -14.13 23.17 7.30
CA ILE A 177 -13.81 23.85 8.57
C ILE A 177 -13.46 22.82 9.65
N ILE A 178 -14.27 21.77 9.83
CA ILE A 178 -14.00 20.73 10.84
C ILE A 178 -12.69 19.99 10.49
N PHE A 179 -12.52 19.62 9.23
CA PHE A 179 -11.29 18.99 8.73
C PHE A 179 -10.06 19.83 9.05
N TYR A 180 -10.11 21.12 8.73
CA TYR A 180 -8.98 22.02 8.88
C TYR A 180 -8.64 22.24 10.36
N ILE A 181 -9.64 22.47 11.21
CA ILE A 181 -9.45 22.60 12.66
C ILE A 181 -8.79 21.37 13.24
N LEU A 182 -9.30 20.18 12.93
CA LEU A 182 -8.72 18.92 13.40
C LEU A 182 -7.29 18.70 12.90
N LEU A 183 -7.01 19.07 11.65
CA LEU A 183 -5.68 18.95 11.08
C LEU A 183 -4.68 19.86 11.81
N ILE A 184 -5.03 21.13 12.01
CA ILE A 184 -4.17 22.14 12.65
C ILE A 184 -3.93 21.83 14.13
N ILE A 185 -4.94 21.41 14.89
CA ILE A 185 -4.75 21.08 16.32
C ILE A 185 -3.58 20.11 16.54
N PHE A 186 -3.40 19.15 15.65
CA PHE A 186 -2.36 18.13 15.76
C PHE A 186 -1.12 18.39 14.88
N TRP A 187 -1.04 19.54 14.22
CA TRP A 187 0.06 19.87 13.32
C TRP A 187 0.88 21.05 13.86
N ILE A 188 1.84 20.74 14.72
CA ILE A 188 2.60 21.72 15.49
C ILE A 188 3.34 22.70 14.56
N ASP A 189 3.95 22.20 13.47
CA ASP A 189 4.73 23.05 12.55
C ASP A 189 3.85 24.06 11.79
N ALA A 190 2.56 23.75 11.65
CA ALA A 190 1.60 24.68 11.06
C ALA A 190 1.19 25.82 12.01
N HIS A 191 1.50 25.75 13.32
CA HIS A 191 1.13 26.76 14.30
C HIS A 191 1.88 28.08 14.14
N GLN A 192 3.03 28.10 13.45
CA GLN A 192 3.76 29.33 13.15
C GLN A 192 2.89 30.31 12.33
N ASN A 193 2.15 29.81 11.36
CA ASN A 193 1.13 30.56 10.62
C ASN A 193 0.06 29.57 10.13
N ILE A 194 -1.03 29.50 10.86
CA ILE A 194 -2.10 28.50 10.62
C ILE A 194 -2.78 28.61 9.25
N LEU A 195 -2.65 29.73 8.55
CA LEU A 195 -3.24 29.92 7.21
C LEU A 195 -2.25 29.59 6.09
N ILE A 196 -0.99 29.98 6.25
CA ILE A 196 0.02 29.90 5.18
C ILE A 196 0.88 28.65 5.30
N SER A 197 1.31 28.25 6.52
CA SER A 197 2.21 27.11 6.71
C SER A 197 1.67 25.80 6.14
N PRO A 198 0.40 25.39 6.32
CA PRO A 198 -0.11 24.17 5.70
C PRO A 198 -0.06 24.18 4.18
N PHE A 199 -0.30 25.33 3.56
CA PHE A 199 -0.20 25.49 2.11
C PHE A 199 1.25 25.40 1.63
N ASN A 200 2.18 26.07 2.30
CA ASN A 200 3.60 26.01 1.96
C ASN A 200 4.16 24.59 2.09
N ILE A 201 3.80 23.87 3.16
CA ILE A 201 4.21 22.48 3.35
C ILE A 201 3.61 21.58 2.25
N LEU A 202 2.34 21.78 1.88
CA LEU A 202 1.73 21.06 0.77
C LEU A 202 2.47 21.30 -0.56
N MET A 203 2.77 22.57 -0.86
CA MET A 203 3.53 22.91 -2.07
C MET A 203 4.94 22.34 -2.04
N GLY A 204 5.66 22.44 -0.92
CA GLY A 204 6.97 21.83 -0.73
C GLY A 204 6.93 20.30 -0.90
N THR A 205 5.90 19.64 -0.41
CA THR A 205 5.72 18.18 -0.61
C THR A 205 5.58 17.80 -2.09
N ILE A 206 5.08 18.70 -2.92
CA ILE A 206 4.93 18.48 -4.37
C ILE A 206 6.22 18.88 -5.12
N SER A 207 6.87 19.99 -4.73
CA SER A 207 8.05 20.54 -5.42
C SER A 207 9.37 19.86 -5.03
N ASP A 208 9.55 19.58 -3.73
CA ASP A 208 10.85 19.16 -3.19
C ASP A 208 11.03 17.65 -3.12
N TYR A 209 10.06 16.88 -3.62
CA TYR A 209 9.99 15.44 -3.62
C TYR A 209 10.34 14.81 -2.25
N PRO A 210 9.35 14.24 -1.54
CA PRO A 210 9.60 13.62 -0.24
C PRO A 210 10.69 12.56 -0.38
N THR A 211 11.67 12.59 0.51
CA THR A 211 12.74 11.62 0.58
C THR A 211 12.16 10.24 0.87
N GLY A 212 12.11 9.39 -0.15
CA GLY A 212 11.78 7.97 -0.04
C GLY A 212 13.01 7.10 -0.25
N TYR A 213 12.81 5.84 -0.60
CA TYR A 213 13.93 4.99 -1.01
C TYR A 213 14.40 5.45 -2.41
N PRO A 214 15.70 5.71 -2.61
CA PRO A 214 16.17 6.40 -3.81
C PRO A 214 16.20 5.55 -5.07
N PHE A 215 16.18 4.23 -4.94
CA PHE A 215 16.40 3.31 -6.04
C PHE A 215 15.29 2.26 -6.17
N ASN A 216 15.14 1.69 -7.36
CA ASN A 216 14.17 0.62 -7.67
C ASN A 216 14.79 -0.43 -8.60
N LEU A 217 14.31 -1.67 -8.43
CA LEU A 217 14.48 -2.76 -9.39
C LEU A 217 13.11 -3.09 -9.99
N ILE A 218 12.98 -2.91 -11.31
CA ILE A 218 11.71 -3.05 -12.01
C ILE A 218 11.93 -3.92 -13.24
N ASN A 219 11.39 -5.14 -13.21
CA ASN A 219 11.47 -6.13 -14.29
C ASN A 219 12.90 -6.43 -14.78
N GLY A 220 13.89 -6.29 -13.89
CA GLY A 220 15.30 -6.56 -14.18
C GLY A 220 16.16 -5.33 -14.43
N ASP A 221 15.54 -4.15 -14.59
CA ASP A 221 16.24 -2.89 -14.80
C ASP A 221 16.29 -2.06 -13.52
N TYR A 222 17.35 -1.28 -13.34
CA TYR A 222 17.57 -0.40 -12.19
C TYR A 222 17.19 1.04 -12.53
N TYR A 223 16.49 1.68 -11.60
CA TYR A 223 16.02 3.07 -11.74
C TYR A 223 16.24 3.88 -10.47
N ILE A 224 16.44 5.20 -10.63
CA ILE A 224 16.25 6.17 -9.55
C ILE A 224 14.75 6.40 -9.38
N SER A 225 14.28 6.61 -8.15
CA SER A 225 12.85 6.62 -7.83
C SER A 225 12.04 7.74 -8.50
N ASN A 226 12.68 8.84 -8.91
CA ASN A 226 12.07 9.92 -9.69
C ASN A 226 12.13 9.72 -11.21
N GLU A 227 12.85 8.69 -11.68
CA GLU A 227 13.03 8.35 -13.10
C GLU A 227 12.38 7.02 -13.48
N VAL A 228 11.50 6.47 -12.64
CA VAL A 228 10.81 5.22 -12.92
C VAL A 228 9.94 5.31 -14.19
N PRO A 229 9.75 4.21 -14.92
CA PRO A 229 8.91 4.21 -16.11
C PRO A 229 7.48 4.65 -15.80
N LYS A 230 6.87 5.45 -16.66
CA LYS A 230 5.48 5.93 -16.49
C LYS A 230 4.44 4.79 -16.35
N TYR A 231 4.76 3.60 -16.85
CA TYR A 231 3.95 2.38 -16.72
C TYR A 231 4.28 1.53 -15.48
N TYR A 232 5.06 2.06 -14.55
CA TYR A 232 5.49 1.37 -13.30
C TYR A 232 4.35 0.71 -12.54
N LEU A 233 3.25 1.45 -12.36
CA LEU A 233 2.10 0.94 -11.59
C LEU A 233 1.43 -0.23 -12.33
N LEU A 234 1.29 -0.14 -13.66
CA LEU A 234 0.73 -1.22 -14.47
C LEU A 234 1.59 -2.48 -14.41
N LEU A 235 2.93 -2.35 -14.52
CA LEU A 235 3.85 -3.47 -14.35
C LEU A 235 3.73 -4.07 -12.94
N SER A 236 3.72 -3.22 -11.91
CA SER A 236 3.61 -3.68 -10.53
C SER A 236 2.28 -4.41 -10.28
N ILE A 237 1.17 -3.93 -10.83
CA ILE A 237 -0.12 -4.62 -10.79
C ILE A 237 -0.03 -5.97 -11.51
N PHE A 238 0.52 -6.01 -12.72
CA PHE A 238 0.60 -7.23 -13.51
C PHE A 238 1.44 -8.31 -12.82
N PHE A 239 2.65 -7.99 -12.36
CA PHE A 239 3.59 -8.97 -11.81
C PHE A 239 3.35 -9.32 -10.32
N LYS A 240 2.66 -8.46 -9.58
CA LYS A 240 2.43 -8.64 -8.15
C LYS A 240 0.96 -8.99 -7.80
N SER A 241 0.08 -9.12 -8.78
CA SER A 241 -1.30 -9.60 -8.56
C SER A 241 -1.39 -11.13 -8.73
N PRO A 242 -2.27 -11.81 -7.99
CA PRO A 242 -2.61 -13.20 -8.23
C PRO A 242 -3.11 -13.45 -9.66
N GLU A 243 -2.75 -14.60 -10.22
CA GLU A 243 -3.09 -14.98 -11.60
C GLU A 243 -4.60 -14.99 -11.85
N TYR A 244 -5.38 -15.52 -10.90
CA TYR A 244 -6.83 -15.57 -11.01
C TYR A 244 -7.47 -14.18 -11.09
N ILE A 245 -6.87 -13.16 -10.46
CA ILE A 245 -7.33 -11.76 -10.55
C ILE A 245 -7.12 -11.23 -11.97
N LEU A 246 -5.94 -11.46 -12.56
CA LEU A 246 -5.64 -11.05 -13.93
C LEU A 246 -6.59 -11.74 -14.93
N ILE A 247 -6.84 -13.03 -14.74
CA ILE A 247 -7.82 -13.79 -15.52
C ILE A 247 -9.22 -13.18 -15.38
N CYS A 248 -9.63 -12.79 -14.17
CA CYS A 248 -10.92 -12.14 -13.96
C CYS A 248 -11.02 -10.78 -14.70
N TYR A 249 -9.97 -9.99 -14.74
CA TYR A 249 -9.96 -8.74 -15.54
C TYR A 249 -10.15 -9.03 -17.03
N PHE A 250 -9.46 -10.01 -17.56
CA PHE A 250 -9.63 -10.44 -18.96
C PHE A 250 -11.05 -10.95 -19.23
N LEU A 251 -11.57 -11.81 -18.36
CA LEU A 251 -12.95 -12.33 -18.46
C LEU A 251 -14.00 -11.21 -18.34
N PHE A 252 -13.73 -10.20 -17.50
CA PHE A 252 -14.65 -9.06 -17.37
C PHE A 252 -14.83 -8.33 -18.70
N LEU A 253 -13.76 -8.09 -19.44
CA LEU A 253 -13.86 -7.48 -20.77
C LEU A 253 -14.75 -8.30 -21.71
N ILE A 254 -14.57 -9.62 -21.74
CA ILE A 254 -15.39 -10.53 -22.55
C ILE A 254 -16.86 -10.50 -22.11
N PHE A 255 -17.13 -10.63 -20.79
CA PHE A 255 -18.49 -10.67 -20.28
C PHE A 255 -19.18 -9.30 -20.37
N PHE A 256 -18.44 -8.22 -20.18
CA PHE A 256 -18.97 -6.88 -20.34
C PHE A 256 -19.43 -6.62 -21.79
N LEU A 257 -18.71 -7.13 -22.76
CA LEU A 257 -19.08 -6.98 -24.19
C LEU A 257 -20.24 -7.92 -24.57
N LYS A 258 -20.15 -9.22 -24.18
CA LYS A 258 -21.11 -10.25 -24.62
C LYS A 258 -22.36 -10.35 -23.74
N SER A 259 -22.26 -10.07 -22.46
CA SER A 259 -23.33 -10.29 -21.46
C SER A 259 -23.72 -9.00 -20.74
N LYS A 260 -23.60 -7.86 -21.41
CA LYS A 260 -23.91 -6.52 -20.85
C LYS A 260 -25.32 -6.45 -20.24
N ASN A 261 -26.28 -7.15 -20.82
CA ASN A 261 -27.67 -7.16 -20.34
C ASN A 261 -27.78 -7.81 -18.95
N PHE A 262 -27.07 -8.91 -18.68
CA PHE A 262 -27.06 -9.53 -17.37
C PHE A 262 -26.75 -8.54 -16.25
N PHE A 263 -25.68 -7.75 -16.41
CA PHE A 263 -25.28 -6.79 -15.39
C PHE A 263 -26.25 -5.59 -15.28
N LYS A 264 -26.81 -5.14 -16.39
CA LYS A 264 -27.78 -4.03 -16.42
C LYS A 264 -29.11 -4.42 -15.78
N GLU A 265 -29.58 -5.66 -16.01
CA GLU A 265 -30.82 -6.17 -15.43
C GLU A 265 -30.67 -6.43 -13.92
N LYS A 266 -29.52 -6.95 -13.49
CA LYS A 266 -29.25 -7.26 -12.07
C LYS A 266 -28.94 -6.01 -11.23
N PHE A 267 -28.35 -4.97 -11.81
CA PHE A 267 -27.86 -3.80 -11.06
C PHE A 267 -28.31 -2.48 -11.70
N ILE A 268 -29.15 -1.77 -10.97
CA ILE A 268 -29.56 -0.42 -11.34
C ILE A 268 -28.33 0.47 -11.47
N LEU A 269 -28.24 1.25 -12.55
CA LEU A 269 -27.11 2.14 -12.84
C LEU A 269 -25.75 1.43 -12.90
N PHE A 270 -25.69 0.17 -13.39
CA PHE A 270 -24.46 -0.61 -13.42
C PHE A 270 -23.31 0.15 -14.09
N GLY A 271 -23.51 0.70 -15.29
CA GLY A 271 -22.48 1.47 -15.99
C GLY A 271 -21.91 2.62 -15.17
N TYR A 272 -22.77 3.38 -14.50
CA TYR A 272 -22.37 4.47 -13.60
C TYR A 272 -21.48 3.96 -12.44
N LYS A 273 -21.87 2.87 -11.80
CA LYS A 273 -21.13 2.29 -10.67
C LYS A 273 -19.76 1.75 -11.08
N ILE A 274 -19.70 1.12 -12.26
CA ILE A 274 -18.43 0.66 -12.83
C ILE A 274 -17.55 1.83 -13.25
N SER A 275 -18.11 2.89 -13.84
CA SER A 275 -17.34 4.09 -14.19
C SER A 275 -16.68 4.72 -12.97
N LEU A 276 -17.36 4.79 -11.82
CA LEU A 276 -16.73 5.24 -10.57
C LEU A 276 -15.51 4.39 -10.21
N ILE A 277 -15.66 3.05 -10.19
CA ILE A 277 -14.57 2.14 -9.84
C ILE A 277 -13.41 2.29 -10.82
N VAL A 278 -13.69 2.31 -12.13
CA VAL A 278 -12.67 2.50 -13.17
C VAL A 278 -11.96 3.84 -13.03
N THR A 279 -12.69 4.94 -12.75
CA THR A 279 -12.11 6.27 -12.55
C THR A 279 -11.12 6.24 -11.37
N ILE A 280 -11.47 5.61 -10.24
CA ILE A 280 -10.57 5.48 -9.08
C ILE A 280 -9.33 4.65 -9.45
N LEU A 281 -9.46 3.58 -10.22
CA LEU A 281 -8.35 2.69 -10.59
C LEU A 281 -7.41 3.29 -11.64
N VAL A 282 -7.95 4.04 -12.60
CA VAL A 282 -7.16 4.60 -13.70
C VAL A 282 -6.46 5.90 -13.27
N PHE A 283 -7.04 6.65 -12.35
CA PHE A 283 -6.55 7.96 -11.93
C PHE A 283 -5.07 7.96 -11.49
N PRO A 284 -4.58 7.03 -10.64
CA PRO A 284 -3.17 7.02 -10.26
C PRO A 284 -2.24 6.88 -11.47
N ASN A 285 -2.61 6.04 -12.45
CA ASN A 285 -1.83 5.88 -13.67
C ASN A 285 -1.81 7.16 -14.52
N ILE A 286 -2.96 7.86 -14.61
CA ILE A 286 -3.04 9.13 -15.33
C ILE A 286 -2.13 10.18 -14.64
N ILE A 287 -2.20 10.30 -13.32
CA ILE A 287 -1.36 11.26 -12.58
C ILE A 287 0.13 11.01 -12.83
N LEU A 288 0.57 9.74 -12.82
CA LEU A 288 1.97 9.38 -13.05
C LEU A 288 2.46 9.67 -14.48
N LEU A 289 1.55 9.86 -15.45
CA LEU A 289 1.94 10.31 -16.79
C LEU A 289 2.38 11.78 -16.81
N PHE A 290 1.80 12.60 -15.92
CA PHE A 290 1.99 14.06 -15.93
C PHE A 290 2.88 14.58 -14.79
N ILE A 291 2.84 13.92 -13.63
CA ILE A 291 3.57 14.35 -12.43
C ILE A 291 4.70 13.35 -12.15
N PRO A 292 5.98 13.76 -12.27
CA PRO A 292 7.13 12.92 -11.91
C PRO A 292 7.23 12.85 -10.38
N TYR A 293 6.52 11.89 -9.78
CA TYR A 293 6.56 11.65 -8.33
C TYR A 293 7.46 10.46 -8.03
N PRO A 294 8.35 10.53 -7.02
CA PRO A 294 9.21 9.42 -6.65
C PRO A 294 8.39 8.22 -6.20
N ILE A 295 8.52 7.11 -6.92
CA ILE A 295 7.78 5.88 -6.63
C ILE A 295 8.78 4.77 -6.31
N TYR A 296 8.47 3.99 -5.29
CA TYR A 296 9.27 2.88 -4.79
C TYR A 296 8.39 1.85 -4.07
N ASP A 297 8.95 0.69 -3.73
CA ASP A 297 8.28 -0.39 -2.98
C ASP A 297 7.03 -0.98 -3.68
N GLY A 298 7.01 -1.01 -4.99
CA GLY A 298 5.95 -1.66 -5.77
C GLY A 298 4.58 -1.01 -5.60
N LEU A 299 3.59 -1.80 -5.17
CA LEU A 299 2.20 -1.34 -4.98
C LEU A 299 1.94 -0.66 -3.64
N ARG A 300 2.95 -0.52 -2.79
CA ARG A 300 2.79 0.01 -1.42
C ARG A 300 2.13 1.38 -1.40
N LEU A 301 2.64 2.34 -2.18
CA LEU A 301 2.12 3.71 -2.22
C LEU A 301 0.69 3.80 -2.81
N PHE A 302 0.22 2.73 -3.44
CA PHE A 302 -1.11 2.62 -4.06
C PHE A 302 -2.04 1.65 -3.33
N LEU A 303 -1.70 1.26 -2.08
CA LEU A 303 -2.52 0.37 -1.26
C LEU A 303 -3.95 0.86 -1.10
N TRP A 304 -4.18 2.18 -1.11
CA TRP A 304 -5.51 2.77 -1.03
C TRP A 304 -6.42 2.42 -2.21
N SER A 305 -5.86 2.11 -3.38
CA SER A 305 -6.62 1.75 -4.59
C SER A 305 -6.88 0.24 -4.71
N LEU A 306 -6.07 -0.62 -4.07
CA LEU A 306 -6.19 -2.08 -4.17
C LEU A 306 -7.55 -2.64 -3.77
N PRO A 307 -8.26 -2.11 -2.74
CA PRO A 307 -9.60 -2.56 -2.44
C PRO A 307 -10.57 -2.43 -3.61
N TYR A 308 -10.48 -1.36 -4.38
CA TYR A 308 -11.30 -1.15 -5.57
C TYR A 308 -10.89 -2.08 -6.72
N TYR A 309 -9.60 -2.43 -6.79
CA TYR A 309 -9.09 -3.41 -7.74
C TYR A 309 -9.73 -4.79 -7.58
N CYS A 310 -10.16 -5.15 -6.37
CA CYS A 310 -10.86 -6.41 -6.10
C CYS A 310 -12.33 -6.43 -6.57
N VAL A 311 -12.91 -5.29 -6.94
CA VAL A 311 -14.35 -5.20 -7.30
C VAL A 311 -14.64 -5.92 -8.61
N ILE A 312 -13.83 -5.72 -9.64
CA ILE A 312 -14.01 -6.36 -10.95
C ILE A 312 -13.91 -7.89 -10.86
N PRO A 313 -12.88 -8.49 -10.23
CA PRO A 313 -12.85 -9.93 -9.96
C PRO A 313 -14.07 -10.44 -9.19
N GLY A 314 -14.55 -9.69 -8.20
CA GLY A 314 -15.77 -10.03 -7.46
C GLY A 314 -17.02 -10.12 -8.34
N LEU A 315 -17.17 -9.20 -9.29
CA LEU A 315 -18.27 -9.23 -10.27
C LEU A 315 -18.17 -10.41 -11.22
N VAL A 316 -16.97 -10.75 -11.68
CA VAL A 316 -16.75 -11.92 -12.56
C VAL A 316 -17.08 -13.22 -11.84
N ILE A 317 -16.56 -13.40 -10.63
CA ILE A 317 -16.86 -14.61 -9.83
C ILE A 317 -18.36 -14.70 -9.56
N TYR A 318 -19.02 -13.59 -9.23
CA TYR A 318 -20.48 -13.56 -9.09
C TYR A 318 -21.19 -13.97 -10.38
N TYR A 319 -20.76 -13.46 -11.54
CA TYR A 319 -21.33 -13.85 -12.84
C TYR A 319 -21.19 -15.35 -13.10
N LEU A 320 -20.02 -15.92 -12.85
CA LEU A 320 -19.76 -17.35 -13.02
C LEU A 320 -20.66 -18.20 -12.12
N ILE A 321 -20.85 -17.80 -10.87
CA ILE A 321 -21.74 -18.51 -9.91
C ILE A 321 -23.19 -18.48 -10.37
N GLU A 322 -23.73 -17.33 -10.78
CA GLU A 322 -25.12 -17.19 -11.19
C GLU A 322 -25.41 -17.92 -12.53
N ASN A 323 -24.40 -18.09 -13.39
CA ASN A 323 -24.52 -18.70 -14.70
C ASN A 323 -23.92 -20.13 -14.78
N TYR A 324 -23.63 -20.75 -13.64
CA TYR A 324 -22.92 -22.03 -13.57
C TYR A 324 -23.62 -23.19 -14.29
N LYS A 325 -24.93 -23.08 -14.62
CA LYS A 325 -25.70 -24.07 -15.39
C LYS A 325 -25.19 -24.25 -16.82
N TYR A 326 -24.55 -23.24 -17.42
CA TYR A 326 -24.05 -23.30 -18.80
C TYR A 326 -22.72 -24.06 -18.90
N LYS A 327 -22.56 -24.99 -19.86
CA LYS A 327 -21.37 -25.84 -20.02
C LYS A 327 -20.06 -25.03 -20.12
N ILE A 328 -20.06 -23.98 -20.92
CA ILE A 328 -18.87 -23.13 -21.09
C ILE A 328 -18.50 -22.43 -19.78
N ILE A 329 -19.49 -21.93 -19.02
CA ILE A 329 -19.26 -21.29 -17.73
C ILE A 329 -18.71 -22.28 -16.70
N LYS A 330 -19.17 -23.54 -16.71
CA LYS A 330 -18.59 -24.60 -15.86
C LYS A 330 -17.09 -24.79 -16.14
N ILE A 331 -16.72 -24.86 -17.42
CA ILE A 331 -15.32 -25.04 -17.82
C ILE A 331 -14.47 -23.83 -17.36
N ILE A 332 -14.95 -22.61 -17.64
CA ILE A 332 -14.25 -21.37 -17.19
C ILE A 332 -14.14 -21.36 -15.66
N SER A 333 -15.19 -21.72 -14.94
CA SER A 333 -15.18 -21.78 -13.47
C SER A 333 -14.18 -22.81 -12.94
N LEU A 334 -14.06 -23.97 -13.59
CA LEU A 334 -13.09 -25.00 -13.22
C LEU A 334 -11.64 -24.50 -13.40
N ILE A 335 -11.36 -23.87 -14.54
CA ILE A 335 -10.03 -23.27 -14.83
C ILE A 335 -9.72 -22.18 -13.78
N LEU A 336 -10.68 -21.29 -13.50
CA LEU A 336 -10.47 -20.23 -12.50
C LEU A 336 -10.25 -20.81 -11.09
N SER A 337 -10.99 -21.86 -10.73
CA SER A 337 -10.83 -22.56 -9.45
C SER A 337 -9.44 -23.19 -9.32
N PHE A 338 -8.90 -23.75 -10.40
CA PHE A 338 -7.51 -24.25 -10.43
C PHE A 338 -6.50 -23.12 -10.12
N PHE A 339 -6.65 -21.96 -10.76
CA PHE A 339 -5.75 -20.82 -10.48
C PHE A 339 -5.93 -20.23 -9.08
N ILE A 340 -7.16 -20.23 -8.53
CA ILE A 340 -7.39 -19.86 -7.13
C ILE A 340 -6.68 -20.84 -6.18
N PHE A 341 -6.79 -22.14 -6.42
CA PHE A 341 -6.11 -23.14 -5.61
C PHE A 341 -4.59 -23.03 -5.70
N TYR A 342 -4.06 -22.88 -6.91
CA TYR A 342 -2.62 -22.64 -7.15
C TYR A 342 -2.14 -21.39 -6.40
N PHE A 343 -2.90 -20.29 -6.49
CA PHE A 343 -2.61 -19.07 -5.75
C PHE A 343 -2.60 -19.29 -4.24
N MET A 344 -3.63 -19.98 -3.69
CA MET A 344 -3.71 -20.23 -2.25
C MET A 344 -2.52 -21.05 -1.75
N PHE A 345 -2.07 -22.04 -2.50
CA PHE A 345 -0.86 -22.79 -2.19
C PHE A 345 0.36 -21.86 -2.12
N ASN A 346 0.58 -21.00 -3.13
CA ASN A 346 1.67 -20.02 -3.12
C ASN A 346 1.54 -19.01 -1.96
N PHE A 347 0.33 -18.52 -1.69
CA PHE A 347 0.06 -17.58 -0.60
C PHE A 347 0.49 -18.12 0.76
N PHE A 348 0.15 -19.36 1.06
CA PHE A 348 0.57 -19.99 2.33
C PHE A 348 2.05 -20.35 2.34
N SER A 349 2.63 -20.74 1.22
CA SER A 349 4.06 -21.11 1.14
C SER A 349 5.02 -19.94 1.35
N ILE A 350 4.57 -18.69 1.15
CA ILE A 350 5.38 -17.49 1.42
C ILE A 350 5.14 -16.89 2.81
N THR A 351 4.33 -17.54 3.66
CA THR A 351 4.05 -17.07 5.02
C THR A 351 5.34 -16.95 5.85
N PRO A 352 5.52 -15.87 6.63
CA PRO A 352 4.62 -14.73 6.88
C PRO A 352 4.88 -13.49 5.97
N TYR A 353 5.53 -13.66 4.84
CA TYR A 353 6.03 -12.57 3.99
C TYR A 353 5.16 -12.34 2.75
N GLN A 354 3.81 -12.35 2.88
CA GLN A 354 2.88 -12.26 1.75
C GLN A 354 3.09 -11.04 0.86
N TYR A 355 3.55 -9.90 1.40
CA TYR A 355 3.82 -8.72 0.57
C TYR A 355 4.97 -8.89 -0.42
N THR A 356 5.78 -9.96 -0.28
CA THR A 356 6.85 -10.31 -1.21
C THR A 356 6.36 -11.11 -2.43
N TYR A 357 5.04 -11.34 -2.54
CA TYR A 357 4.43 -12.14 -3.59
C TYR A 357 4.78 -11.64 -4.99
N LEU A 358 5.19 -12.59 -5.84
CA LEU A 358 5.40 -12.42 -7.27
C LEU A 358 4.71 -13.59 -7.98
N ASN A 359 3.88 -13.30 -8.98
CA ASN A 359 3.12 -14.31 -9.71
C ASN A 359 4.00 -15.13 -10.67
N LEU A 360 3.40 -16.11 -11.36
CA LEU A 360 4.11 -17.03 -12.25
C LEU A 360 4.76 -16.32 -13.47
N PHE A 361 4.24 -15.14 -13.89
CA PHE A 361 4.78 -14.39 -15.03
C PHE A 361 6.17 -13.80 -14.74
N ASN A 362 6.63 -13.84 -13.49
CA ASN A 362 7.99 -13.48 -13.12
C ASN A 362 9.03 -14.57 -13.48
N GLY A 363 8.62 -15.72 -14.06
CA GLY A 363 9.51 -16.80 -14.44
C GLY A 363 9.97 -17.68 -13.28
N GLN A 364 11.18 -18.24 -13.39
CA GLN A 364 11.76 -19.14 -12.40
C GLN A 364 11.92 -18.45 -11.05
N LYS A 365 11.58 -19.15 -9.96
CA LYS A 365 11.50 -18.58 -8.60
C LYS A 365 12.84 -18.10 -8.08
N GLU A 366 13.89 -18.81 -8.41
CA GLU A 366 15.27 -18.60 -7.96
C GLU A 366 15.87 -17.28 -8.45
N ILE A 367 15.37 -16.76 -9.60
CA ILE A 367 15.88 -15.53 -10.22
C ILE A 367 14.91 -14.34 -10.06
N ARG A 368 13.76 -14.52 -9.38
CA ARG A 368 12.75 -13.43 -9.22
C ARG A 368 13.29 -12.23 -8.46
N TYR A 369 14.26 -12.45 -7.56
CA TYR A 369 14.92 -11.36 -6.85
C TYR A 369 15.70 -10.41 -7.78
N LYS A 370 16.06 -10.86 -8.99
CA LYS A 370 16.70 -10.03 -10.02
C LYS A 370 15.71 -9.22 -10.85
N LYS A 371 14.39 -9.44 -10.68
CA LYS A 371 13.36 -8.73 -11.44
C LYS A 371 12.69 -7.62 -10.66
N PHE A 372 12.39 -7.86 -9.39
CA PHE A 372 11.73 -6.90 -8.52
C PHE A 372 12.29 -6.96 -7.12
N GLU A 373 12.35 -5.81 -6.46
CA GLU A 373 12.49 -5.78 -5.01
C GLU A 373 11.29 -6.46 -4.36
N ASN A 374 11.57 -7.36 -3.40
CA ASN A 374 10.54 -8.15 -2.73
C ASN A 374 10.45 -7.88 -1.22
N ASP A 375 11.47 -8.15 -0.42
CA ASP A 375 11.48 -7.90 1.04
C ASP A 375 12.01 -6.48 1.36
N TYR A 376 11.41 -5.46 0.76
CA TYR A 376 11.85 -4.07 0.89
C TYR A 376 11.76 -3.49 2.33
N TRP A 377 11.03 -4.13 3.23
CA TRP A 377 11.00 -3.74 4.66
C TRP A 377 11.92 -4.58 5.53
N GLY A 378 12.60 -5.57 4.98
CA GLY A 378 13.50 -6.45 5.70
C GLY A 378 12.80 -7.22 6.82
N SER A 379 11.55 -7.66 6.58
CA SER A 379 10.80 -8.43 7.59
C SER A 379 11.44 -9.78 7.86
N SER A 380 12.08 -10.39 6.86
CA SER A 380 12.79 -11.67 6.98
C SER A 380 14.09 -11.58 7.80
N ILE A 381 14.63 -10.38 8.02
CA ILE A 381 15.91 -10.18 8.74
C ILE A 381 15.86 -10.70 10.19
N ASN A 382 14.69 -10.61 10.85
CA ASN A 382 14.59 -11.16 12.21
C ASN A 382 14.75 -12.68 12.22
N GLU A 383 14.18 -13.38 11.26
CA GLU A 383 14.34 -14.81 11.07
C GLU A 383 15.79 -15.16 10.68
N LEU A 384 16.39 -14.38 9.79
CA LEU A 384 17.79 -14.53 9.38
C LEU A 384 18.74 -14.48 10.59
N ILE A 385 18.61 -13.44 11.42
CA ILE A 385 19.45 -13.26 12.62
C ILE A 385 19.18 -14.37 13.65
N LYS A 386 17.91 -14.73 13.87
CA LYS A 386 17.55 -15.79 14.82
C LYS A 386 18.17 -17.14 14.43
N ASN A 387 18.19 -17.45 13.14
CA ASN A 387 18.66 -18.73 12.61
C ASN A 387 20.17 -18.77 12.37
N SER A 388 20.86 -17.62 12.40
CA SER A 388 22.30 -17.55 12.08
C SER A 388 23.21 -18.30 13.09
N LYS A 389 22.73 -18.49 14.33
CA LYS A 389 23.46 -19.26 15.39
C LYS A 389 24.93 -18.84 15.58
N LEU A 390 25.24 -17.55 15.32
CA LEU A 390 26.57 -17.02 15.54
C LEU A 390 26.89 -16.99 17.05
N ASP A 391 28.19 -17.06 17.39
CA ASP A 391 28.65 -17.00 18.77
C ASP A 391 28.39 -15.61 19.39
N LYS A 392 27.42 -15.54 20.28
CA LYS A 392 26.96 -14.27 20.92
C LYS A 392 27.95 -13.73 21.94
N ASN A 393 28.94 -14.50 22.37
CA ASN A 393 29.93 -14.11 23.36
C ASN A 393 31.08 -13.32 22.72
N LYS A 394 31.27 -13.44 21.40
CA LYS A 394 32.29 -12.73 20.66
C LYS A 394 31.77 -11.39 20.17
N THR A 395 32.63 -10.40 20.11
CA THR A 395 32.35 -9.17 19.38
C THR A 395 32.32 -9.46 17.89
N ILE A 396 31.17 -9.18 17.25
CA ILE A 396 30.96 -9.46 15.83
C ILE A 396 30.84 -8.13 15.07
N LYS A 397 31.60 -7.99 14.00
CA LYS A 397 31.55 -6.83 13.13
C LYS A 397 30.53 -7.07 12.00
N PHE A 398 29.47 -6.29 11.96
CA PHE A 398 28.44 -6.35 10.94
C PHE A 398 28.50 -5.17 10.00
N ALA A 399 28.29 -5.44 8.71
CA ALA A 399 27.84 -4.46 7.74
C ALA A 399 26.46 -4.83 7.22
N PHE A 400 25.82 -3.91 6.49
CA PHE A 400 24.47 -4.15 5.96
C PHE A 400 24.27 -3.42 4.63
N CYS A 401 23.37 -3.96 3.80
CA CYS A 401 22.95 -3.34 2.55
C CYS A 401 21.42 -3.39 2.40
N GLY A 402 20.83 -2.29 1.96
CA GLY A 402 19.39 -2.16 1.73
C GLY A 402 18.53 -2.04 2.98
N LEU A 403 19.14 -1.83 4.15
CA LEU A 403 18.48 -1.88 5.46
C LEU A 403 18.80 -0.65 6.29
N ASN A 404 17.94 -0.35 7.26
CA ASN A 404 18.18 0.72 8.23
C ASN A 404 18.94 0.18 9.45
N GLN A 405 20.03 0.88 9.82
CA GLN A 405 20.90 0.50 10.93
C GLN A 405 20.16 0.33 12.26
N VAL A 406 19.24 1.24 12.59
CA VAL A 406 18.47 1.20 13.84
C VAL A 406 17.63 -0.07 13.93
N ASN A 407 16.99 -0.44 12.81
CA ASN A 407 16.18 -1.65 12.73
C ASN A 407 17.01 -2.92 12.93
N ILE A 408 18.19 -2.99 12.31
CA ILE A 408 19.10 -4.15 12.48
C ILE A 408 19.59 -4.22 13.92
N LYS A 409 20.03 -3.10 14.50
CA LYS A 409 20.47 -3.02 15.88
C LYS A 409 19.40 -3.56 16.85
N ASN A 410 18.16 -3.14 16.69
CA ASN A 410 17.05 -3.62 17.51
C ASN A 410 16.80 -5.13 17.34
N LYS A 411 16.87 -5.65 16.10
CA LYS A 411 16.70 -7.08 15.81
C LYS A 411 17.85 -7.92 16.37
N LEU A 412 19.10 -7.45 16.28
CA LEU A 412 20.25 -8.11 16.88
C LEU A 412 20.09 -8.20 18.41
N ARG A 413 19.77 -7.08 19.07
CA ARG A 413 19.54 -7.06 20.53
C ARG A 413 18.39 -7.96 20.95
N LYS A 414 17.28 -7.95 20.24
CA LYS A 414 16.12 -8.84 20.51
C LYS A 414 16.50 -10.32 20.41
N ASN A 415 17.47 -10.68 19.58
CA ASN A 415 17.96 -12.04 19.43
C ASN A 415 19.17 -12.38 20.35
N GLY A 416 19.50 -11.48 21.29
CA GLY A 416 20.51 -11.73 22.34
C GLY A 416 21.95 -11.44 21.90
N TYR A 417 22.16 -10.74 20.77
CA TYR A 417 23.48 -10.22 20.41
C TYR A 417 23.68 -8.88 21.14
N ILE A 418 24.65 -8.83 22.06
CA ILE A 418 24.99 -7.65 22.87
C ILE A 418 26.30 -7.04 22.36
N ASN A 419 27.28 -7.89 22.06
CA ASN A 419 28.62 -7.50 21.63
C ASN A 419 28.69 -7.47 20.11
N PHE A 420 28.41 -6.33 19.51
CA PHE A 420 28.55 -6.14 18.06
C PHE A 420 28.84 -4.68 17.70
N GLU A 421 29.51 -4.50 16.58
CA GLU A 421 29.86 -3.22 15.99
C GLU A 421 29.36 -3.15 14.53
N PHE A 422 28.95 -1.97 14.10
CA PHE A 422 28.71 -1.71 12.69
C PHE A 422 29.94 -1.06 12.06
N VAL A 423 30.45 -1.67 11.04
CA VAL A 423 31.66 -1.27 10.33
C VAL A 423 31.40 -1.18 8.83
N TYR A 424 32.35 -0.67 8.07
CA TYR A 424 32.31 -0.71 6.60
C TYR A 424 32.37 -2.18 6.09
N PRO A 425 31.84 -2.45 4.89
CA PRO A 425 31.77 -3.83 4.35
C PRO A 425 33.09 -4.55 4.30
N ASP A 426 34.19 -3.86 3.96
CA ASP A 426 35.57 -4.37 3.89
C ASP A 426 36.15 -4.80 5.25
N GLN A 427 35.61 -4.26 6.34
CA GLN A 427 36.06 -4.55 7.71
C GLN A 427 35.11 -5.49 8.47
N SER A 428 34.05 -5.97 7.80
CA SER A 428 33.00 -6.74 8.45
C SER A 428 33.26 -8.24 8.43
N ASP A 429 32.90 -8.90 9.52
CA ASP A 429 32.87 -10.37 9.58
C ASP A 429 31.68 -10.91 8.77
N TYR A 430 30.53 -10.24 8.87
CA TYR A 430 29.29 -10.64 8.22
C TYR A 430 28.51 -9.44 7.68
N MET A 431 27.94 -9.65 6.51
CA MET A 431 27.05 -8.70 5.86
C MET A 431 25.60 -9.19 5.88
N ILE A 432 24.71 -8.33 6.37
CA ILE A 432 23.26 -8.57 6.41
C ILE A 432 22.62 -7.83 5.24
N MET A 433 21.95 -8.55 4.36
CA MET A 433 21.40 -7.99 3.13
C MET A 433 19.96 -8.43 2.88
N ASN A 434 19.19 -7.56 2.24
CA ASN A 434 17.93 -7.90 1.61
C ASN A 434 17.97 -7.56 0.11
N ASN A 435 16.88 -7.89 -0.61
CA ASN A 435 16.76 -7.62 -2.03
C ASN A 435 16.43 -6.13 -2.29
N ARG A 436 17.40 -5.27 -2.05
CA ARG A 436 17.33 -3.84 -2.35
C ARG A 436 18.39 -3.43 -3.35
N VAL A 437 18.15 -2.33 -4.05
CA VAL A 437 19.12 -1.72 -4.95
C VAL A 437 20.03 -0.79 -4.17
N THR A 438 21.32 -0.82 -4.49
CA THR A 438 22.35 0.08 -3.97
C THR A 438 23.20 0.60 -5.13
N HIS A 439 24.22 1.39 -4.84
CA HIS A 439 25.20 1.86 -5.84
C HIS A 439 26.60 1.34 -5.54
N VAL A 440 27.41 1.17 -6.58
CA VAL A 440 28.76 0.54 -6.52
C VAL A 440 29.84 1.61 -6.31
N SER A 441 29.79 2.60 -5.67
CA SER A 441 30.73 3.69 -5.51
C SER A 441 30.45 4.94 -6.36
N GLY A 442 30.54 6.06 -5.73
CA GLY A 442 30.34 7.40 -6.28
C GLY A 442 29.54 8.25 -5.32
N GLU A 443 29.91 9.46 -5.17
CA GLU A 443 29.11 10.41 -4.39
C GLU A 443 27.77 10.63 -5.11
N LEU A 444 26.68 10.33 -4.43
CA LEU A 444 25.34 10.68 -4.86
C LEU A 444 25.19 12.19 -4.76
N THR A 445 25.24 12.88 -5.89
CA THR A 445 24.81 14.28 -5.96
C THR A 445 23.30 14.31 -6.20
N SER A 446 22.63 15.34 -5.71
CA SER A 446 21.19 15.54 -5.90
C SER A 446 20.75 15.64 -7.38
N SER A 447 21.70 15.86 -8.28
CA SER A 447 21.51 15.97 -9.73
C SER A 447 21.89 14.69 -10.51
N SER A 448 22.30 13.61 -9.84
CA SER A 448 22.73 12.39 -10.50
C SER A 448 21.53 11.61 -11.05
N THR A 449 21.61 11.21 -12.31
CA THR A 449 20.64 10.35 -13.00
C THR A 449 21.08 8.90 -12.95
N SER A 450 20.16 7.93 -13.21
CA SER A 450 20.49 6.49 -13.28
C SER A 450 21.61 6.16 -14.27
N LYS A 451 21.82 7.01 -15.28
CA LYS A 451 22.90 6.83 -16.27
C LYS A 451 24.29 7.16 -15.75
N SER A 452 24.38 8.02 -14.72
CA SER A 452 25.66 8.44 -14.12
C SER A 452 26.08 7.61 -12.91
N ILE A 453 25.14 6.80 -12.34
CA ILE A 453 25.37 5.99 -11.16
C ILE A 453 25.24 4.52 -11.53
N LYS A 454 26.25 3.70 -11.21
CA LYS A 454 26.19 2.25 -11.39
C LYS A 454 25.34 1.64 -10.27
N LEU A 455 24.08 1.32 -10.56
CA LEU A 455 23.16 0.66 -9.65
C LEU A 455 23.33 -0.86 -9.69
N ILE A 456 23.16 -1.53 -8.55
CA ILE A 456 23.30 -2.97 -8.39
C ILE A 456 22.38 -3.46 -7.27
N ASN A 457 21.98 -4.73 -7.29
CA ASN A 457 21.30 -5.37 -6.17
C ASN A 457 22.27 -5.64 -5.02
N CYS A 458 21.82 -5.48 -3.76
CA CYS A 458 22.64 -5.77 -2.59
C CYS A 458 23.22 -7.19 -2.58
N PHE A 459 22.49 -8.19 -3.10
CA PHE A 459 23.00 -9.56 -3.16
C PHE A 459 24.15 -9.75 -4.14
N ASP A 460 24.22 -8.92 -5.16
CA ASP A 460 25.26 -8.97 -6.20
C ASP A 460 26.41 -7.97 -5.96
N ALA A 461 26.21 -7.02 -5.00
CA ALA A 461 27.18 -5.96 -4.72
C ALA A 461 28.41 -6.42 -3.91
N TYR A 462 28.31 -7.51 -3.16
CA TYR A 462 29.32 -7.95 -2.22
C TYR A 462 29.63 -9.42 -2.40
N ASN A 463 30.90 -9.74 -2.62
CA ASN A 463 31.39 -11.11 -2.79
C ASN A 463 31.56 -11.81 -1.43
N GLY A 464 31.40 -13.13 -1.39
CA GLY A 464 31.60 -13.92 -0.19
C GLY A 464 30.73 -15.17 -0.14
N LYS A 465 30.80 -15.90 0.97
CA LYS A 465 30.05 -17.13 1.17
C LYS A 465 28.78 -16.86 1.98
N ASP A 466 27.63 -17.21 1.41
CA ASP A 466 26.36 -17.15 2.13
C ASP A 466 26.35 -18.17 3.27
N ILE A 467 26.25 -17.70 4.50
CA ILE A 467 26.21 -18.52 5.71
C ILE A 467 24.76 -18.90 6.04
N PHE A 468 23.85 -17.94 5.94
CA PHE A 468 22.42 -18.14 6.16
C PHE A 468 21.61 -17.39 5.11
N LYS A 469 20.47 -18.00 4.76
CA LYS A 469 19.51 -17.44 3.81
C LYS A 469 18.10 -17.61 4.36
N VAL A 470 17.24 -16.66 4.07
CA VAL A 470 15.79 -16.81 4.23
C VAL A 470 15.16 -16.85 2.86
N GLU A 471 14.57 -17.98 2.56
CA GLU A 471 13.88 -18.23 1.28
C GLU A 471 12.44 -18.66 1.57
N ARG A 472 11.50 -18.27 0.72
CA ARG A 472 10.12 -18.74 0.74
C ARG A 472 9.68 -19.10 -0.67
N ASN A 473 9.19 -20.34 -0.82
CA ASN A 473 8.74 -20.86 -2.11
C ASN A 473 9.78 -20.66 -3.23
N GLY A 474 11.08 -20.84 -2.92
CA GLY A 474 12.20 -20.67 -3.87
C GLY A 474 12.58 -19.20 -4.14
N VAL A 475 11.94 -18.24 -3.48
CA VAL A 475 12.31 -16.82 -3.63
C VAL A 475 13.23 -16.41 -2.49
N LEU A 476 14.41 -15.89 -2.83
CA LEU A 476 15.39 -15.37 -1.87
C LEU A 476 14.91 -14.02 -1.32
N LEU A 477 14.85 -13.89 0.03
CA LEU A 477 14.39 -12.70 0.73
C LEU A 477 15.53 -11.94 1.42
N SER A 478 16.37 -12.65 2.15
CA SER A 478 17.52 -12.07 2.86
C SER A 478 18.67 -13.04 2.99
N VAL A 479 19.87 -12.50 3.13
CA VAL A 479 21.13 -13.26 3.19
C VAL A 479 22.02 -12.69 4.30
N MET A 480 22.70 -13.57 5.03
CA MET A 480 23.87 -13.26 5.82
C MET A 480 25.08 -13.87 5.15
N ARG A 481 26.00 -13.03 4.72
CA ARG A 481 27.19 -13.41 3.94
C ARG A 481 28.45 -13.16 4.76
N LYS A 482 29.35 -14.13 4.80
CA LYS A 482 30.73 -13.92 5.28
C LYS A 482 31.51 -13.29 4.14
N ILE A 483 32.05 -12.11 4.34
CA ILE A 483 32.83 -11.42 3.32
C ILE A 483 34.17 -12.13 3.18
N THR A 484 34.56 -12.43 1.96
CA THR A 484 35.93 -12.85 1.62
C THR A 484 36.74 -11.60 1.32
N GLU A 485 37.91 -11.48 1.91
CA GLU A 485 38.85 -10.41 1.55
C GLU A 485 38.95 -10.34 0.02
N GLN A 486 38.67 -9.19 -0.53
CA GLN A 486 38.99 -8.95 -1.94
C GLN A 486 40.50 -8.90 -2.01
N ASN A 487 41.12 -9.94 -2.59
CA ASN A 487 42.48 -9.83 -3.05
C ASN A 487 42.51 -8.66 -4.05
N ASN A 488 43.06 -7.53 -3.64
CA ASN A 488 43.33 -6.36 -4.46
C ASN A 488 44.26 -6.71 -5.61
#